data_6fa9378c9044c7cdc3d0cb879987358b
#
_entry.id   6fa9378c9044c7cdc3d0cb879987358b
#
_cell.length_a   1.000
_cell.length_b   1.000
_cell.length_c   1.000
_cell.angle_alpha   90.00
_cell.angle_beta   90.00
_cell.angle_gamma   90.00
#
_symmetry.space_group_name_H-M   'P 1'
#
loop_
_entity.id
_entity.type
_entity.pdbx_description
1 polymer ?
#
loop_
_entity_poly.entity_id
_entity_poly.type
_entity_poly.pdbx_seq_one_letter_code
_entity_poly.pdbx_strand_id
1 'polypeptide(L)'
;VSRPEMAGAVDPTLHTAALAALETALNRALALSVHSKTALAQLEDCVFALHCTAPHMDIYLHPGAQGIRLTSVHTGPVTTSIKGEAADFTELATSSDPTATLINGGLELDGDSAPLLELQRILAALDLDWEAPLVDALGDVAGHQLAQLLRHAFAWSKQASRSLTRQ
;
A
#
# COMPACT_ATOMS: atom_id res chain seq x y z
N VAL A 1 -33.53 5.76 -19.77
CA VAL A 1 -33.14 5.35 -18.41
C VAL A 1 -31.62 5.26 -18.38
N SER A 2 -30.98 6.26 -17.81
CA SER A 2 -29.53 6.30 -17.65
C SER A 2 -29.11 5.23 -16.67
N ARG A 3 -28.35 4.26 -17.14
CA ARG A 3 -27.61 3.35 -16.25
C ARG A 3 -26.57 4.20 -15.49
N PRO A 4 -26.51 4.13 -14.17
CA PRO A 4 -25.38 4.70 -13.48
C PRO A 4 -24.12 3.94 -13.93
N GLU A 5 -23.21 4.63 -14.57
CA GLU A 5 -21.87 4.10 -14.81
C GLU A 5 -21.27 3.72 -13.48
N MET A 6 -21.16 2.42 -13.27
CA MET A 6 -20.37 1.85 -12.18
C MET A 6 -18.90 2.03 -12.53
N ALA A 7 -18.45 3.27 -12.51
CA ALA A 7 -17.06 3.62 -12.71
C ALA A 7 -16.26 3.12 -11.51
N GLY A 8 -15.46 2.06 -11.72
CA GLY A 8 -14.32 1.77 -10.90
C GLY A 8 -14.51 0.94 -9.63
N ALA A 9 -15.59 0.17 -9.51
CA ALA A 9 -15.63 -0.88 -8.49
C ALA A 9 -14.73 -2.04 -8.93
N VAL A 10 -13.60 -2.20 -8.27
CA VAL A 10 -12.74 -3.38 -8.47
C VAL A 10 -13.56 -4.60 -8.05
N ASP A 11 -13.57 -5.64 -8.90
CA ASP A 11 -14.25 -6.90 -8.59
C ASP A 11 -13.79 -7.41 -7.22
N PRO A 12 -14.70 -7.72 -6.27
CA PRO A 12 -14.32 -8.18 -4.93
C PRO A 12 -13.39 -9.39 -4.92
N THR A 13 -13.54 -10.29 -5.90
CA THR A 13 -12.68 -11.46 -6.05
C THR A 13 -11.26 -11.06 -6.45
N LEU A 14 -11.14 -10.13 -7.38
CA LEU A 14 -9.85 -9.60 -7.82
C LEU A 14 -9.16 -8.82 -6.70
N HIS A 15 -9.92 -8.06 -5.93
CA HIS A 15 -9.41 -7.33 -4.77
C HIS A 15 -8.85 -8.28 -3.71
N THR A 16 -9.60 -9.35 -3.36
CA THR A 16 -9.14 -10.35 -2.39
C THR A 16 -7.88 -11.07 -2.87
N ALA A 17 -7.83 -11.45 -4.15
CA ALA A 17 -6.67 -12.10 -4.75
C ALA A 17 -5.45 -11.17 -4.76
N ALA A 18 -5.64 -9.90 -5.06
CA ALA A 18 -4.58 -8.88 -5.04
C ALA A 18 -4.02 -8.66 -3.63
N LEU A 19 -4.88 -8.59 -2.62
CA LEU A 19 -4.45 -8.49 -1.22
C LEU A 19 -3.65 -9.72 -0.76
N ALA A 20 -4.10 -10.91 -1.12
CA ALA A 20 -3.39 -12.15 -0.80
C ALA A 20 -2.01 -12.22 -1.47
N ALA A 21 -1.91 -11.79 -2.72
CA ALA A 21 -0.66 -11.72 -3.46
C ALA A 21 0.30 -10.70 -2.83
N LEU A 22 -0.20 -9.53 -2.47
CA LEU A 22 0.57 -8.47 -1.82
C LEU A 22 1.08 -8.93 -0.43
N GLU A 23 0.22 -9.55 0.36
CA GLU A 23 0.58 -10.13 1.65
C GLU A 23 1.68 -11.18 1.52
N THR A 24 1.57 -12.08 0.55
CA THR A 24 2.58 -13.11 0.27
C THR A 24 3.92 -12.48 -0.12
N ALA A 25 3.92 -11.48 -0.98
CA ALA A 25 5.13 -10.78 -1.43
C ALA A 25 5.82 -10.06 -0.27
N LEU A 26 5.06 -9.32 0.54
CA LEU A 26 5.56 -8.65 1.74
C LEU A 26 6.20 -9.64 2.72
N ASN A 27 5.50 -10.71 3.03
CA ASN A 27 5.97 -11.68 4.01
C ASN A 27 7.18 -12.48 3.53
N ARG A 28 7.30 -12.75 2.23
CA ARG A 28 8.52 -13.33 1.65
C ARG A 28 9.73 -12.40 1.82
N ALA A 29 9.57 -11.13 1.52
CA ALA A 29 10.63 -10.14 1.68
C ALA A 29 11.01 -9.96 3.16
N LEU A 30 10.03 -9.90 4.05
CA LEU A 30 10.24 -9.81 5.50
C LEU A 30 10.94 -11.04 6.07
N ALA A 31 10.68 -12.23 5.53
CA ALA A 31 11.31 -13.48 5.97
C ALA A 31 12.84 -13.48 5.77
N LEU A 32 13.33 -12.69 4.83
CA LEU A 32 14.76 -12.56 4.54
C LEU A 32 15.48 -11.61 5.51
N SER A 33 14.76 -10.88 6.34
CA SER A 33 15.33 -9.91 7.27
C SER A 33 14.88 -10.17 8.70
N VAL A 34 15.76 -10.70 9.53
CA VAL A 34 15.50 -10.90 10.96
C VAL A 34 15.25 -9.57 11.68
N HIS A 35 15.95 -8.52 11.28
CA HIS A 35 15.79 -7.19 11.86
C HIS A 35 14.39 -6.61 11.61
N SER A 36 13.85 -6.79 10.42
CA SER A 36 12.50 -6.36 10.08
C SER A 36 11.42 -7.09 10.88
N LYS A 37 11.60 -8.37 11.12
CA LYS A 37 10.66 -9.17 11.95
C LYS A 37 10.61 -8.66 13.40
N THR A 38 11.76 -8.36 13.99
CA THR A 38 11.84 -7.82 15.35
C THR A 38 11.18 -6.45 15.45
N ALA A 39 11.40 -5.58 14.46
CA ALA A 39 10.78 -4.27 14.39
C ALA A 39 9.27 -4.35 14.21
N LEU A 40 8.77 -5.28 13.38
CA LEU A 40 7.34 -5.53 13.20
C LEU A 40 6.65 -6.04 14.46
N ALA A 41 7.33 -6.87 15.24
CA ALA A 41 6.78 -7.38 16.50
C ALA A 41 6.44 -6.25 17.48
N GLN A 42 7.16 -5.15 17.44
CA GLN A 42 6.87 -3.96 18.25
C GLN A 42 5.60 -3.22 17.81
N LEU A 43 5.15 -3.45 16.58
CA LEU A 43 3.92 -2.87 16.03
C LEU A 43 2.72 -3.81 16.11
N GLU A 44 2.81 -4.92 16.83
CA GLU A 44 1.79 -5.98 16.90
C GLU A 44 0.41 -5.47 17.34
N ASP A 45 0.38 -4.49 18.24
CA ASP A 45 -0.86 -3.90 18.73
C ASP A 45 -1.41 -2.78 17.86
N CYS A 46 -0.72 -2.47 16.74
CA CYS A 46 -1.12 -1.39 15.84
C CYS A 46 -1.96 -1.93 14.68
N VAL A 47 -2.94 -1.16 14.26
CA VAL A 47 -3.71 -1.38 13.04
C VAL A 47 -3.65 -0.12 12.19
N PHE A 48 -3.24 -0.28 10.94
CA PHE A 48 -3.16 0.81 9.98
C PHE A 48 -4.26 0.68 8.93
N ALA A 49 -5.07 1.71 8.76
CA ALA A 49 -6.11 1.76 7.74
C ALA A 49 -5.65 2.62 6.57
N LEU A 50 -5.68 2.05 5.38
CA LEU A 50 -5.39 2.74 4.12
C LEU A 50 -6.69 2.88 3.34
N HIS A 51 -7.18 4.10 3.20
CA HIS A 51 -8.36 4.42 2.43
C HIS A 51 -7.93 5.00 1.08
N CYS A 52 -7.91 4.15 0.06
CA CYS A 52 -7.57 4.58 -1.30
C CYS A 52 -8.80 5.15 -2.00
N THR A 53 -8.67 6.34 -2.57
CA THR A 53 -9.76 7.03 -3.26
C THR A 53 -9.77 6.76 -4.76
N ALA A 54 -8.62 6.38 -5.34
CA ALA A 54 -8.50 6.05 -6.75
C ALA A 54 -7.40 4.98 -6.96
N PRO A 55 -7.75 3.72 -7.23
CA PRO A 55 -9.09 3.11 -7.21
C PRO A 55 -9.69 3.08 -5.80
N HIS A 56 -11.02 3.10 -5.68
CA HIS A 56 -11.68 3.09 -4.37
C HIS A 56 -11.56 1.72 -3.69
N MET A 57 -10.76 1.66 -2.63
CA MET A 57 -10.54 0.42 -1.85
C MET A 57 -10.02 0.75 -0.45
N ASP A 58 -10.37 -0.10 0.50
CA ASP A 58 -9.86 -0.05 1.86
C ASP A 58 -8.94 -1.25 2.12
N ILE A 59 -7.81 -0.98 2.75
CA ILE A 59 -6.84 -2.00 3.14
C ILE A 59 -6.46 -1.76 4.60
N TYR A 60 -6.48 -2.81 5.39
CA TYR A 60 -6.05 -2.77 6.80
C TYR A 60 -4.81 -3.63 6.97
N LEU A 61 -3.76 -3.04 7.51
CA LEU A 61 -2.50 -3.72 7.80
C LEU A 61 -2.42 -4.07 9.28
N HIS A 62 -2.12 -5.35 9.52
CA HIS A 62 -1.94 -5.90 10.86
C HIS A 62 -0.52 -6.43 10.99
N PRO A 63 0.47 -5.61 11.39
CA PRO A 63 1.83 -6.08 11.62
C PRO A 63 1.92 -6.95 12.86
N GLY A 64 2.88 -7.86 12.88
CA GLY A 64 3.12 -8.76 14.00
C GLY A 64 4.42 -9.55 13.84
N ALA A 65 4.72 -10.39 14.81
CA ALA A 65 5.94 -11.22 14.82
C ALA A 65 6.03 -12.20 13.65
N GLN A 66 4.88 -12.58 13.07
CA GLN A 66 4.80 -13.51 11.93
C GLN A 66 4.87 -12.81 10.57
N GLY A 67 4.85 -11.50 10.55
CA GLY A 67 4.81 -10.70 9.34
C GLY A 67 3.66 -9.69 9.35
N ILE A 68 3.18 -9.32 8.17
CA ILE A 68 2.05 -8.41 8.00
C ILE A 68 0.86 -9.18 7.41
N ARG A 69 -0.30 -9.03 8.02
CA ARG A 69 -1.57 -9.52 7.47
C ARG A 69 -2.34 -8.36 6.87
N LEU A 70 -2.91 -8.56 5.68
CA LEU A 70 -3.73 -7.59 4.97
C LEU A 70 -5.18 -8.06 4.93
N THR A 71 -6.10 -7.16 5.29
CA THR A 71 -7.54 -7.42 5.21
C THR A 71 -8.26 -6.26 4.53
N SER A 72 -9.41 -6.53 3.94
CA SER A 72 -10.28 -5.50 3.35
C SER A 72 -11.33 -4.96 4.32
N VAL A 73 -11.51 -5.64 5.44
CA VAL A 73 -12.48 -5.28 6.49
C VAL A 73 -11.81 -5.39 7.85
N HIS A 74 -12.09 -4.44 8.72
CA HIS A 74 -11.63 -4.45 10.10
C HIS A 74 -12.72 -3.87 11.00
N THR A 75 -12.97 -4.54 12.11
CA THR A 75 -13.85 -4.06 13.18
C THR A 75 -13.01 -3.83 14.43
N GLY A 76 -13.03 -2.63 14.95
CA GLY A 76 -12.27 -2.27 16.13
C GLY A 76 -11.46 -0.98 15.94
N PRO A 77 -10.69 -0.58 16.95
CA PRO A 77 -9.90 0.64 16.89
C PRO A 77 -8.77 0.54 15.87
N VAL A 78 -8.48 1.65 15.22
CA VAL A 78 -7.39 1.83 14.26
C VAL A 78 -6.37 2.78 14.88
N THR A 79 -5.09 2.41 14.84
CA THR A 79 -4.01 3.24 15.38
C THR A 79 -3.78 4.47 14.52
N THR A 80 -3.74 4.25 13.20
CA THR A 80 -3.48 5.30 12.21
C THR A 80 -4.31 5.04 10.97
N SER A 81 -4.96 6.08 10.47
CA SER A 81 -5.75 6.05 9.24
C SER A 81 -5.15 7.02 8.24
N ILE A 82 -4.98 6.57 7.00
CA ILE A 82 -4.43 7.37 5.92
C ILE A 82 -5.38 7.31 4.72
N LYS A 83 -5.66 8.45 4.13
CA LYS A 83 -6.52 8.56 2.96
C LYS A 83 -5.81 9.29 1.84
N GLY A 84 -5.88 8.76 0.63
CA GLY A 84 -5.27 9.35 -0.56
C GLY A 84 -5.43 8.46 -1.78
N GLU A 85 -4.75 8.82 -2.85
CA GLU A 85 -4.71 8.02 -4.07
C GLU A 85 -3.61 6.95 -4.00
N ALA A 86 -3.71 5.92 -4.84
CA ALA A 86 -2.72 4.85 -4.88
C ALA A 86 -1.29 5.36 -5.12
N ALA A 87 -1.13 6.40 -5.94
CA ALA A 87 0.16 7.04 -6.20
C ALA A 87 0.77 7.66 -4.93
N ASP A 88 -0.06 8.28 -4.09
CA ASP A 88 0.38 8.90 -2.83
C ASP A 88 0.90 7.85 -1.84
N PHE A 89 0.23 6.71 -1.75
CA PHE A 89 0.69 5.59 -0.91
C PHE A 89 2.00 4.99 -1.40
N THR A 90 2.16 4.86 -2.71
CA THR A 90 3.40 4.38 -3.30
C THR A 90 4.56 5.33 -3.03
N GLU A 91 4.33 6.61 -3.17
CA GLU A 91 5.32 7.64 -2.85
C GLU A 91 5.74 7.57 -1.38
N LEU A 92 4.79 7.46 -0.45
CA LEU A 92 5.09 7.33 0.97
C LEU A 92 5.92 6.06 1.26
N ALA A 93 5.54 4.92 0.68
CA ALA A 93 6.21 3.65 0.92
C ALA A 93 7.67 3.63 0.45
N THR A 94 7.98 4.39 -0.61
CA THR A 94 9.32 4.41 -1.23
C THR A 94 10.12 5.68 -0.89
N SER A 95 9.54 6.61 -0.13
CA SER A 95 10.18 7.89 0.18
C SER A 95 11.39 7.73 1.10
N SER A 96 12.45 8.46 0.81
CA SER A 96 13.59 8.63 1.70
C SER A 96 13.33 9.64 2.83
N ASP A 97 12.33 10.51 2.65
CA ASP A 97 11.86 11.46 3.66
C ASP A 97 10.33 11.33 3.82
N PRO A 98 9.86 10.32 4.56
CA PRO A 98 8.43 10.06 4.72
C PRO A 98 7.70 11.18 5.47
N THR A 99 8.37 11.88 6.36
CA THR A 99 7.78 13.02 7.09
C THR A 99 7.44 14.17 6.14
N ALA A 100 8.35 14.51 5.24
CA ALA A 100 8.10 15.53 4.22
C ALA A 100 6.98 15.09 3.26
N THR A 101 6.95 13.81 2.89
CA THR A 101 5.91 13.23 2.03
C THR A 101 4.53 13.31 2.70
N LEU A 102 4.43 13.03 3.99
CA LEU A 102 3.18 13.16 4.74
C LEU A 102 2.70 14.61 4.86
N ILE A 103 3.61 15.54 5.02
CA ILE A 103 3.28 16.97 5.18
C ILE A 103 2.89 17.61 3.84
N ASN A 104 3.64 17.30 2.79
CA ASN A 104 3.52 17.95 1.48
C ASN A 104 2.75 17.13 0.43
N GLY A 105 2.50 15.85 0.72
CA GLY A 105 1.78 14.96 -0.19
C GLY A 105 0.27 15.11 -0.15
N GLY A 106 -0.41 14.35 -0.99
CA GLY A 106 -1.87 14.31 -1.07
C GLY A 106 -2.55 13.43 -0.02
N LEU A 107 -1.80 12.93 0.98
CA LEU A 107 -2.31 12.05 2.01
C LEU A 107 -2.91 12.82 3.18
N GLU A 108 -4.10 12.39 3.61
CA GLU A 108 -4.73 12.84 4.85
C GLU A 108 -4.44 11.80 5.95
N LEU A 109 -3.82 12.24 7.02
CA LEU A 109 -3.45 11.40 8.16
C LEU A 109 -4.35 11.68 9.35
N ASP A 110 -4.88 10.63 9.97
CA ASP A 110 -5.59 10.67 11.24
C ASP A 110 -5.01 9.62 12.18
N GLY A 111 -4.76 10.01 13.43
CA GLY A 111 -4.18 9.14 14.45
C GLY A 111 -2.69 9.37 14.69
N ASP A 112 -2.01 8.34 15.20
CA ASP A 112 -0.61 8.44 15.61
C ASP A 112 0.34 8.22 14.40
N SER A 113 1.17 9.21 14.12
CA SER A 113 2.13 9.17 13.02
C SER A 113 3.40 8.37 13.35
N ALA A 114 3.78 8.23 14.60
CA ALA A 114 5.02 7.56 14.97
C ALA A 114 5.05 6.07 14.59
N PRO A 115 4.03 5.26 14.87
CA PRO A 115 3.97 3.87 14.38
C PRO A 115 3.96 3.78 12.85
N LEU A 116 3.30 4.71 12.16
CA LEU A 116 3.26 4.76 10.71
C LEU A 116 4.65 4.98 10.11
N LEU A 117 5.42 5.91 10.66
CA LEU A 117 6.78 6.18 10.20
C LEU A 117 7.71 4.99 10.44
N GLU A 118 7.52 4.27 11.54
CA GLU A 118 8.27 3.03 11.79
C GLU A 118 7.91 1.94 10.79
N LEU A 119 6.62 1.74 10.50
CA LEU A 119 6.18 0.81 9.47
C LEU A 119 6.75 1.19 8.09
N GLN A 120 6.71 2.47 7.74
CA GLN A 120 7.27 2.97 6.48
C GLN A 120 8.77 2.67 6.39
N ARG A 121 9.51 2.88 7.46
CA ARG A 121 10.95 2.59 7.51
C ARG A 121 11.24 1.12 7.27
N ILE A 122 10.46 0.22 7.86
CA ILE A 122 10.57 -1.23 7.65
C ILE A 122 10.30 -1.58 6.19
N LEU A 123 9.22 -1.04 5.60
CA LEU A 123 8.85 -1.30 4.21
C LEU A 123 9.88 -0.74 3.21
N ALA A 124 10.40 0.44 3.46
CA ALA A 124 11.40 1.07 2.60
C ALA A 124 12.75 0.34 2.59
N ALA A 125 13.06 -0.37 3.69
CA ALA A 125 14.26 -1.20 3.79
C ALA A 125 14.14 -2.53 3.04
N LEU A 126 12.92 -2.92 2.63
CA LEU A 126 12.70 -4.14 1.85
C LEU A 126 12.99 -3.88 0.38
N ASP A 127 13.81 -4.75 -0.22
CA ASP A 127 14.02 -4.76 -1.67
C ASP A 127 12.89 -5.58 -2.30
N LEU A 128 11.78 -4.89 -2.58
CA LEU A 128 10.57 -5.50 -3.10
C LEU A 128 10.47 -5.33 -4.62
N ASP A 129 10.56 -6.44 -5.33
CA ASP A 129 10.04 -6.54 -6.68
C ASP A 129 8.55 -6.89 -6.61
N TRP A 130 7.72 -5.87 -6.77
CA TRP A 130 6.27 -5.99 -6.66
C TRP A 130 5.63 -6.74 -7.84
N GLU A 131 6.31 -6.75 -8.99
CA GLU A 131 5.76 -7.29 -10.24
C GLU A 131 5.76 -8.82 -10.25
N ALA A 132 6.88 -9.44 -9.92
CA ALA A 132 7.03 -10.88 -10.00
C ALA A 132 6.08 -11.65 -9.08
N PRO A 133 5.92 -11.32 -7.78
CA PRO A 133 4.99 -12.02 -6.92
C PRO A 133 3.52 -11.86 -7.30
N LEU A 134 3.15 -10.71 -7.87
CA LEU A 134 1.78 -10.47 -8.34
C LEU A 134 1.45 -11.30 -9.58
N VAL A 135 2.37 -11.39 -10.53
CA VAL A 135 2.24 -12.24 -11.71
C VAL A 135 2.12 -13.71 -11.31
N ASP A 136 2.97 -14.18 -10.40
CA ASP A 136 2.97 -15.57 -9.92
C ASP A 136 1.66 -15.94 -9.19
N ALA A 137 1.11 -15.03 -8.41
CA ALA A 137 -0.07 -15.28 -7.59
C ALA A 137 -1.39 -15.17 -8.38
N LEU A 138 -1.47 -14.26 -9.35
CA LEU A 138 -2.69 -13.97 -10.11
C LEU A 138 -2.75 -14.65 -11.48
N GLY A 139 -1.64 -15.30 -11.90
CA GLY A 139 -1.48 -15.82 -13.25
C GLY A 139 -1.17 -14.74 -14.28
N ASP A 140 -0.77 -15.14 -15.48
CA ASP A 140 -0.21 -14.23 -16.50
C ASP A 140 -1.14 -13.10 -16.91
N VAL A 141 -2.45 -13.33 -16.99
CA VAL A 141 -3.39 -12.32 -17.51
C VAL A 141 -3.77 -11.30 -16.43
N ALA A 142 -4.18 -11.75 -15.25
CA ALA A 142 -4.62 -10.86 -14.18
C ALA A 142 -3.43 -10.13 -13.53
N GLY A 143 -2.30 -10.80 -13.36
CA GLY A 143 -1.06 -10.21 -12.87
C GLY A 143 -0.52 -9.12 -13.81
N HIS A 144 -0.63 -9.33 -15.12
CA HIS A 144 -0.21 -8.36 -16.13
C HIS A 144 -1.08 -7.08 -16.10
N GLN A 145 -2.40 -7.23 -15.95
CA GLN A 145 -3.31 -6.10 -15.83
C GLN A 145 -3.06 -5.29 -14.56
N LEU A 146 -2.82 -5.95 -13.43
CA LEU A 146 -2.51 -5.29 -12.17
C LEU A 146 -1.14 -4.60 -12.22
N ALA A 147 -0.13 -5.24 -12.83
CA ALA A 147 1.18 -4.64 -13.05
C ALA A 147 1.10 -3.40 -13.97
N GLN A 148 0.23 -3.42 -14.98
CA GLN A 148 -0.02 -2.25 -15.83
C GLN A 148 -0.67 -1.11 -15.05
N LEU A 149 -1.65 -1.40 -14.18
CA LEU A 149 -2.27 -0.40 -13.32
C LEU A 149 -1.26 0.25 -12.38
N LEU A 150 -0.38 -0.56 -11.77
CA LEU A 150 0.68 -0.07 -10.90
C LEU A 150 1.71 0.77 -11.68
N ARG A 151 2.09 0.36 -12.89
CA ARG A 151 2.99 1.13 -13.76
C ARG A 151 2.35 2.45 -14.20
N HIS A 152 1.07 2.48 -14.52
CA HIS A 152 0.36 3.71 -14.84
C HIS A 152 0.30 4.65 -13.63
N ALA A 153 0.05 4.15 -12.43
CA ALA A 153 0.10 4.95 -11.21
C ALA A 153 1.51 5.52 -10.95
N PHE A 154 2.57 4.72 -11.19
CA PHE A 154 3.95 5.15 -11.10
C PHE A 154 4.34 6.20 -12.15
N ALA A 155 3.92 6.01 -13.41
CA ALA A 155 4.20 6.96 -14.49
C ALA A 155 3.51 8.31 -14.23
N TRP A 156 2.31 8.29 -13.66
CA TRP A 156 1.58 9.50 -13.28
C TRP A 156 2.29 10.27 -12.18
N SER A 157 2.81 9.59 -11.15
CA SER A 157 3.54 10.25 -10.07
C SER A 157 4.85 10.89 -10.57
N LYS A 158 5.56 10.26 -11.53
CA LYS A 158 6.76 10.83 -12.14
C LYS A 158 6.46 12.04 -13.03
N GLN A 159 5.33 12.06 -13.74
CA GLN A 159 4.92 13.21 -14.55
C GLN A 159 4.49 14.39 -13.69
N ALA A 160 3.78 14.17 -12.60
CA ALA A 160 3.39 15.20 -11.66
C ALA A 160 4.61 15.87 -11.01
N SER A 161 5.65 15.09 -10.67
CA SER A 161 6.91 15.62 -10.13
C SER A 161 7.70 16.47 -11.13
N ARG A 162 7.63 16.14 -12.43
CA ARG A 162 8.34 16.90 -13.48
C ARG A 162 7.66 18.23 -13.82
N SER A 163 6.36 18.36 -13.64
CA SER A 163 5.66 19.61 -13.89
C SER A 163 5.87 20.66 -12.79
N LEU A 164 6.23 20.24 -11.58
CA LEU A 164 6.54 21.16 -10.48
C LEU A 164 7.96 21.74 -10.55
N THR A 165 8.86 21.14 -11.32
CA THR A 165 10.25 21.61 -11.46
C THR A 165 10.46 22.60 -12.61
N ARG A 166 9.40 22.99 -13.34
CA ARG A 166 9.47 23.89 -14.50
C ARG A 166 8.89 25.29 -14.26
N GLN A 167 8.73 25.68 -13.01
CA GLN A 167 8.42 27.07 -12.68
C GLN A 167 9.54 27.73 -11.89
#